data_5c91f1b61ca2f62deb207e9bd26cdb88
#
_entry.id   5c91f1b61ca2f62deb207e9bd26cdb88
#
_cell.length_a   1.000
_cell.length_b   1.000
_cell.length_c   1.000
_cell.angle_alpha   90.00
_cell.angle_beta   90.00
_cell.angle_gamma   90.00
#
_symmetry.space_group_name_H-M   'P 1'
#
loop_
_entity.id
_entity.type
_entity.pdbx_description
1 polymer ?
#
loop_
_entity_poly.entity_id
_entity_poly.type
_entity_poly.pdbx_seq_one_letter_code
_entity_poly.pdbx_strand_id
1 'polypeptide(L)'
;MSDSTKKKTSLLPVSLREVEDKIAVIRGMEVIADAGVAALYGVETRRVNEAVRNNPEKFPSHYVFELTVNELRGLMSKISTSNVSTNNRKSTKVFTERGIYMLATILSGERARDVTFAIITSFCGKQYESIIDD
;
A
#
# COMPACT_ATOMS: atom_id res chain seq x y z
N MET A 1 4.63 25.70 22.53
CA MET A 1 5.70 25.51 21.61
C MET A 1 6.18 24.12 21.55
N SER A 2 6.09 23.36 22.64
CA SER A 2 6.35 21.95 22.50
C SER A 2 5.43 21.33 21.47
N ASP A 3 4.33 21.99 21.17
CA ASP A 3 3.38 21.48 20.19
C ASP A 3 3.96 21.44 18.79
N SER A 4 4.87 22.35 18.48
CA SER A 4 5.43 22.37 17.13
C SER A 4 6.29 21.11 16.90
N THR A 5 6.97 20.65 17.93
CA THR A 5 7.74 19.43 17.81
C THR A 5 6.83 18.22 17.60
N LYS A 6 5.75 18.16 18.35
CA LYS A 6 4.79 17.07 18.17
C LYS A 6 4.19 17.10 16.80
N LYS A 7 3.90 18.29 16.30
CA LYS A 7 3.34 18.40 14.95
C LYS A 7 4.29 17.88 13.92
N LYS A 8 5.58 18.10 14.10
CA LYS A 8 6.54 17.60 13.14
C LYS A 8 6.60 16.10 13.12
N THR A 9 6.51 15.47 14.28
CA THR A 9 6.54 14.02 14.31
C THR A 9 5.27 13.41 13.77
N SER A 10 4.19 14.18 13.72
CA SER A 10 2.92 13.69 13.22
C SER A 10 2.57 14.33 11.88
N LEU A 11 3.57 14.79 11.12
CA LEU A 11 3.32 15.34 9.81
C LEU A 11 2.78 14.30 8.84
N LEU A 12 3.24 13.06 8.99
CA LEU A 12 2.71 12.00 8.14
C LEU A 12 1.31 11.63 8.65
N PRO A 13 0.33 11.53 7.77
CA PRO A 13 -1.03 11.18 8.16
C PRO A 13 -1.16 9.74 8.63
N VAL A 14 -0.15 8.92 8.36
CA VAL A 14 -0.12 7.54 8.83
C VAL A 14 1.27 7.28 9.37
N SER A 15 1.36 6.34 10.31
CA SER A 15 2.66 5.96 10.86
C SER A 15 3.30 4.93 9.95
N LEU A 16 4.64 4.85 10.03
CA LEU A 16 5.35 3.83 9.27
C LEU A 16 4.95 2.43 9.71
N ARG A 17 4.63 2.27 10.99
CA ARG A 17 4.19 0.98 11.49
C ARG A 17 2.87 0.56 10.86
N GLU A 18 1.95 1.50 10.71
CA GLU A 18 0.70 1.19 10.03
C GLU A 18 0.94 0.70 8.63
N VAL A 19 1.87 1.32 7.93
CA VAL A 19 2.19 0.89 6.58
C VAL A 19 2.82 -0.49 6.60
N GLU A 20 3.81 -0.70 7.48
CA GLU A 20 4.50 -1.98 7.55
C GLU A 20 3.55 -3.13 7.86
N ASP A 21 2.56 -2.87 8.69
CA ASP A 21 1.59 -3.90 9.04
C ASP A 21 0.77 -4.35 7.84
N LYS A 22 0.70 -3.54 6.80
CA LYS A 22 -0.06 -3.87 5.61
C LYS A 22 0.80 -4.46 4.50
N ILE A 23 2.11 -4.47 4.68
CA ILE A 23 2.99 -5.02 3.65
C ILE A 23 3.05 -6.53 3.80
N ALA A 24 2.83 -7.22 2.70
CA ALA A 24 2.96 -8.67 2.64
C ALA A 24 3.96 -9.02 1.56
N VAL A 25 4.50 -10.24 1.62
CA VAL A 25 5.40 -10.71 0.58
C VAL A 25 4.66 -11.77 -0.23
N ILE A 26 4.49 -11.50 -1.51
CA ILE A 26 3.78 -12.39 -2.42
C ILE A 26 4.61 -12.49 -3.69
N ARG A 27 4.88 -13.70 -4.13
CA ARG A 27 5.72 -13.95 -5.30
C ARG A 27 7.09 -13.30 -5.16
N GLY A 28 7.59 -13.27 -3.92
CA GLY A 28 8.90 -12.68 -3.66
C GLY A 28 8.94 -11.16 -3.66
N MET A 29 7.79 -10.52 -3.75
CA MET A 29 7.73 -9.05 -3.79
C MET A 29 6.95 -8.53 -2.59
N GLU A 30 7.37 -7.39 -2.06
CA GLU A 30 6.60 -6.70 -1.04
C GLU A 30 5.45 -5.97 -1.70
N VAL A 31 4.25 -6.19 -1.19
CA VAL A 31 3.04 -5.63 -1.79
C VAL A 31 2.08 -5.18 -0.70
N ILE A 32 1.13 -4.34 -1.09
CA ILE A 32 0.04 -3.92 -0.23
C ILE A 32 -1.27 -4.14 -0.99
N ALA A 33 -2.23 -4.78 -0.33
CA ALA A 33 -3.52 -5.04 -0.96
C ALA A 33 -4.28 -3.73 -1.21
N ASP A 34 -5.14 -3.74 -2.20
CA ASP A 34 -5.89 -2.54 -2.59
C ASP A 34 -6.69 -1.93 -1.44
N ALA A 35 -7.31 -2.77 -0.60
CA ALA A 35 -8.04 -2.25 0.54
C ALA A 35 -7.10 -1.59 1.55
N GLY A 36 -5.91 -2.15 1.70
CA GLY A 36 -4.90 -1.54 2.57
C GLY A 36 -4.42 -0.22 2.03
N VAL A 37 -4.18 -0.16 0.72
CA VAL A 37 -3.79 1.09 0.07
C VAL A 37 -4.87 2.14 0.28
N ALA A 38 -6.13 1.76 0.05
CA ALA A 38 -7.25 2.69 0.21
C ALA A 38 -7.33 3.21 1.64
N ALA A 39 -7.14 2.32 2.62
CA ALA A 39 -7.18 2.72 4.02
C ALA A 39 -6.09 3.74 4.33
N LEU A 40 -4.89 3.52 3.80
CA LEU A 40 -3.78 4.44 4.04
C LEU A 40 -4.04 5.80 3.41
N TYR A 41 -4.60 5.83 2.22
CA TYR A 41 -4.90 7.08 1.55
C TYR A 41 -6.19 7.74 2.03
N GLY A 42 -6.99 7.01 2.81
CA GLY A 42 -8.23 7.56 3.29
C GLY A 42 -9.28 7.69 2.21
N VAL A 43 -9.28 6.76 1.27
CA VAL A 43 -10.25 6.74 0.18
C VAL A 43 -10.90 5.37 0.16
N GLU A 44 -11.97 5.23 -0.62
CA GLU A 44 -12.62 3.95 -0.78
C GLU A 44 -11.80 3.05 -1.69
N THR A 45 -11.88 1.75 -1.43
CA THR A 45 -11.18 0.77 -2.25
C THR A 45 -11.59 0.90 -3.71
N ARG A 46 -12.86 1.22 -3.94
CA ARG A 46 -13.35 1.41 -5.31
C ARG A 46 -12.57 2.50 -6.04
N ARG A 47 -12.22 3.58 -5.33
CA ARG A 47 -11.45 4.67 -5.92
C ARG A 47 -10.09 4.18 -6.40
N VAL A 48 -9.44 3.36 -5.59
CA VAL A 48 -8.13 2.81 -5.95
C VAL A 48 -8.27 1.92 -7.18
N ASN A 49 -9.26 1.05 -7.17
CA ASN A 49 -9.44 0.13 -8.29
C ASN A 49 -9.86 0.83 -9.56
N GLU A 50 -10.61 1.93 -9.44
CA GLU A 50 -10.96 2.73 -10.62
C GLU A 50 -9.73 3.36 -11.24
N ALA A 51 -8.80 3.82 -10.42
CA ALA A 51 -7.58 4.43 -10.95
C ALA A 51 -6.82 3.42 -11.81
N VAL A 52 -6.76 2.18 -11.37
CA VAL A 52 -6.09 1.13 -12.14
C VAL A 52 -6.88 0.81 -13.41
N ARG A 53 -8.18 0.62 -13.26
CA ARG A 53 -9.01 0.22 -14.38
C ARG A 53 -9.05 1.28 -15.49
N ASN A 54 -9.03 2.54 -15.09
CA ASN A 54 -9.09 3.64 -16.05
C ASN A 54 -7.74 3.94 -16.69
N ASN A 55 -6.67 3.35 -16.18
CA ASN A 55 -5.31 3.61 -16.67
C ASN A 55 -4.55 2.29 -16.83
N PRO A 56 -5.09 1.34 -17.60
CA PRO A 56 -4.47 0.01 -17.64
C PRO A 56 -3.05 0.02 -18.17
N GLU A 57 -2.72 0.96 -19.06
CA GLU A 57 -1.38 1.02 -19.61
C GLU A 57 -0.35 1.48 -18.58
N LYS A 58 -0.81 2.07 -17.48
CA LYS A 58 0.09 2.56 -16.44
C LYS A 58 0.38 1.54 -15.36
N PHE A 59 -0.35 0.43 -15.36
CA PHE A 59 -0.23 -0.56 -14.31
C PHE A 59 0.05 -1.95 -14.87
N PRO A 60 1.27 -2.15 -15.40
CA PRO A 60 1.64 -3.49 -15.86
C PRO A 60 1.71 -4.47 -14.70
N SER A 61 1.87 -5.75 -15.00
CA SER A 61 1.73 -6.80 -14.01
C SER A 61 2.75 -6.72 -12.87
N HIS A 62 3.87 -6.06 -13.09
CA HIS A 62 4.84 -5.90 -11.99
C HIS A 62 4.60 -4.63 -11.19
N TYR A 63 3.53 -3.90 -11.49
CA TYR A 63 3.07 -2.76 -10.69
C TYR A 63 1.85 -3.15 -9.87
N VAL A 64 0.89 -3.83 -10.48
CA VAL A 64 -0.35 -4.27 -9.83
C VAL A 64 -0.71 -5.63 -10.41
N PHE A 65 -1.06 -6.57 -9.55
CA PHE A 65 -1.55 -7.85 -10.05
C PHE A 65 -2.63 -8.39 -9.12
N GLU A 66 -3.40 -9.36 -9.64
CA GLU A 66 -4.47 -9.96 -8.88
C GLU A 66 -3.97 -11.21 -8.19
N LEU A 67 -4.45 -11.43 -7.00
CA LEU A 67 -4.07 -12.61 -6.22
C LEU A 67 -4.88 -13.81 -6.68
N THR A 68 -4.23 -14.98 -6.65
CA THR A 68 -4.98 -16.23 -6.77
C THR A 68 -5.71 -16.48 -5.45
N VAL A 69 -6.62 -17.44 -5.46
CA VAL A 69 -7.35 -17.80 -4.24
C VAL A 69 -6.39 -18.23 -3.14
N ASN A 70 -5.38 -19.03 -3.49
CA ASN A 70 -4.42 -19.50 -2.50
C ASN A 70 -3.58 -18.36 -1.94
N GLU A 71 -3.19 -17.42 -2.79
CA GLU A 71 -2.44 -16.26 -2.34
C GLU A 71 -3.29 -15.42 -1.40
N LEU A 72 -4.56 -15.25 -1.71
CA LEU A 72 -5.45 -14.47 -0.87
C LEU A 72 -5.62 -15.13 0.50
N ARG A 73 -5.76 -16.44 0.54
CA ARG A 73 -5.85 -17.14 1.81
C ARG A 73 -4.61 -16.93 2.66
N GLY A 74 -3.44 -16.98 2.03
CA GLY A 74 -2.20 -16.73 2.74
C GLY A 74 -2.13 -15.33 3.29
N LEU A 75 -2.57 -14.36 2.49
CA LEU A 75 -2.60 -12.99 2.93
C LEU A 75 -3.50 -12.80 4.14
N MET A 76 -4.69 -13.37 4.10
CA MET A 76 -5.65 -13.22 5.17
C MET A 76 -5.20 -13.87 6.46
N SER A 77 -4.38 -14.90 6.37
CA SER A 77 -3.90 -15.57 7.58
C SER A 77 -2.80 -14.77 8.28
N LYS A 78 -2.18 -13.81 7.58
CA LYS A 78 -1.06 -13.05 8.12
C LYS A 78 -1.42 -11.64 8.50
N ILE A 79 -2.50 -11.10 7.96
CA ILE A 79 -2.87 -9.71 8.13
C ILE A 79 -4.29 -9.65 8.66
N SER A 80 -4.60 -8.58 9.41
CA SER A 80 -5.95 -8.38 9.88
C SER A 80 -6.91 -8.34 8.69
N THR A 81 -8.00 -9.08 8.80
CA THR A 81 -8.99 -9.14 7.73
C THR A 81 -9.76 -7.84 7.57
N SER A 82 -9.59 -6.90 8.49
CA SER A 82 -10.27 -5.61 8.35
C SER A 82 -9.84 -4.87 7.09
N ASN A 83 -8.67 -5.18 6.55
CA ASN A 83 -8.17 -4.53 5.35
C ASN A 83 -8.35 -5.38 4.09
N VAL A 84 -8.93 -6.55 4.23
CA VAL A 84 -9.13 -7.44 3.10
C VAL A 84 -10.51 -8.06 3.25
N SER A 85 -11.36 -7.83 2.27
CA SER A 85 -12.71 -8.37 2.30
C SER A 85 -12.86 -9.33 1.13
N THR A 86 -13.25 -10.56 1.44
CA THR A 86 -13.47 -11.57 0.41
C THR A 86 -14.95 -11.83 0.16
N ASN A 87 -15.80 -11.30 1.02
CA ASN A 87 -17.21 -11.70 0.96
C ASN A 87 -17.89 -11.30 -0.33
N ASN A 88 -17.56 -10.12 -0.84
CA ASN A 88 -18.22 -9.60 -2.03
C ASN A 88 -17.22 -9.29 -3.13
N ARG A 89 -16.05 -9.85 -3.07
CA ARG A 89 -15.01 -9.54 -4.04
C ARG A 89 -14.64 -10.78 -4.81
N LYS A 90 -14.54 -10.62 -6.12
CA LYS A 90 -14.11 -11.71 -6.98
C LYS A 90 -12.60 -11.86 -6.93
N SER A 91 -11.90 -10.77 -6.70
CA SER A 91 -10.44 -10.79 -6.68
C SER A 91 -9.92 -9.66 -5.82
N THR A 92 -8.68 -9.79 -5.42
CA THR A 92 -7.97 -8.75 -4.68
C THR A 92 -6.75 -8.38 -5.48
N LYS A 93 -6.56 -7.09 -5.69
CA LYS A 93 -5.37 -6.58 -6.36
C LYS A 93 -4.36 -6.15 -5.31
N VAL A 94 -3.10 -6.33 -5.63
CA VAL A 94 -2.02 -5.86 -4.75
C VAL A 94 -1.08 -4.95 -5.54
N PHE A 95 -0.51 -3.99 -4.82
CA PHE A 95 0.36 -2.98 -5.40
C PHE A 95 1.78 -3.21 -4.93
N THR A 96 2.71 -3.26 -5.87
CA THR A 96 4.13 -3.24 -5.55
C THR A 96 4.56 -1.80 -5.29
N GLU A 97 5.82 -1.62 -4.91
CA GLU A 97 6.34 -0.27 -4.73
C GLU A 97 6.14 0.58 -5.97
N ARG A 98 6.42 0.01 -7.14
CA ARG A 98 6.24 0.74 -8.40
C ARG A 98 4.78 1.07 -8.67
N GLY A 99 3.88 0.17 -8.27
CA GLY A 99 2.46 0.43 -8.39
C GLY A 99 2.04 1.61 -7.53
N ILE A 100 2.61 1.72 -6.35
CA ILE A 100 2.31 2.85 -5.46
C ILE A 100 2.82 4.16 -6.07
N TYR A 101 4.03 4.16 -6.64
CA TYR A 101 4.54 5.35 -7.32
C TYR A 101 3.59 5.80 -8.42
N MET A 102 3.11 4.83 -9.21
CA MET A 102 2.23 5.18 -10.32
C MET A 102 0.89 5.68 -9.82
N LEU A 103 0.35 5.03 -8.78
CA LEU A 103 -0.92 5.44 -8.21
C LEU A 103 -0.82 6.88 -7.67
N ALA A 104 0.32 7.23 -7.13
CA ALA A 104 0.54 8.58 -6.59
C ALA A 104 0.40 9.66 -7.66
N THR A 105 0.67 9.31 -8.92
CA THR A 105 0.52 10.29 -10.00
C THR A 105 -0.95 10.53 -10.34
N ILE A 106 -1.82 9.66 -9.91
CA ILE A 106 -3.25 9.75 -10.21
C ILE A 106 -4.01 10.33 -9.02
N LEU A 107 -3.73 9.81 -7.83
CA LEU A 107 -4.30 10.36 -6.60
C LEU A 107 -3.52 11.61 -6.27
N SER A 108 -4.19 12.73 -6.24
CA SER A 108 -3.51 14.01 -6.03
C SER A 108 -3.90 14.59 -4.69
N GLY A 109 -3.16 15.64 -4.29
CA GLY A 109 -3.43 16.31 -3.05
C GLY A 109 -2.32 16.12 -2.06
N GLU A 110 -2.34 16.96 -1.05
CA GLU A 110 -1.29 17.00 -0.04
C GLU A 110 -1.26 15.70 0.77
N ARG A 111 -2.43 15.22 1.16
CA ARG A 111 -2.49 13.99 1.93
C ARG A 111 -1.95 12.80 1.12
N ALA A 112 -2.31 12.74 -0.17
CA ALA A 112 -1.86 11.64 -1.01
C ALA A 112 -0.34 11.63 -1.11
N ARG A 113 0.25 12.81 -1.25
CA ARG A 113 1.70 12.93 -1.33
C ARG A 113 2.36 12.45 -0.04
N ASP A 114 1.83 12.88 1.10
CA ASP A 114 2.43 12.53 2.39
C ASP A 114 2.28 11.04 2.67
N VAL A 115 1.14 10.46 2.33
CA VAL A 115 0.94 9.02 2.50
C VAL A 115 1.91 8.25 1.61
N THR A 116 2.09 8.73 0.38
CA THR A 116 3.00 8.07 -0.55
C THR A 116 4.42 8.07 0.01
N PHE A 117 4.86 9.18 0.57
CA PHE A 117 6.19 9.24 1.19
C PHE A 117 6.33 8.21 2.30
N ALA A 118 5.29 8.06 3.12
CA ALA A 118 5.33 7.09 4.21
C ALA A 118 5.43 5.67 3.67
N ILE A 119 4.67 5.38 2.63
CA ILE A 119 4.68 4.04 2.03
C ILE A 119 6.04 3.73 1.42
N ILE A 120 6.56 4.66 0.63
CA ILE A 120 7.83 4.44 -0.04
C ILE A 120 8.95 4.31 0.99
N THR A 121 8.90 5.09 2.05
CA THR A 121 9.91 5.01 3.10
C THR A 121 9.89 3.62 3.74
N SER A 122 8.73 3.04 3.95
CA SER A 122 8.63 1.71 4.54
C SER A 122 9.26 0.66 3.65
N PHE A 123 9.02 0.72 2.34
CA PHE A 123 9.64 -0.21 1.41
C PHE A 123 11.16 -0.05 1.41
N CYS A 124 11.61 1.19 1.27
CA CYS A 124 13.05 1.45 1.24
C CYS A 124 13.71 1.05 2.53
N GLY A 125 13.06 1.31 3.65
CA GLY A 125 13.61 0.96 4.94
C GLY A 125 13.86 -0.52 5.08
N LYS A 126 12.92 -1.32 4.62
CA LYS A 126 13.09 -2.77 4.69
C LYS A 126 14.20 -3.26 3.80
N GLN A 127 14.30 -2.71 2.60
CA GLN A 127 15.37 -3.09 1.69
C GLN A 127 16.73 -2.70 2.24
N TYR A 128 16.80 -1.52 2.82
CA TYR A 128 18.03 -1.03 3.38
C TYR A 128 18.50 -1.91 4.55
N GLU A 129 17.57 -2.30 5.39
CA GLU A 129 17.88 -3.16 6.52
C GLU A 129 18.40 -4.52 6.06
N SER A 130 17.80 -5.05 5.01
CA SER A 130 18.27 -6.32 4.45
C SER A 130 19.69 -6.21 3.96
N ILE A 131 20.02 -5.12 3.30
CA ILE A 131 21.37 -4.90 2.78
C ILE A 131 22.37 -4.77 3.91
N ILE A 132 22.00 -4.08 4.96
CA ILE A 132 22.89 -3.87 6.10
C ILE A 132 23.14 -5.17 6.84
N ASP A 133 22.13 -5.99 6.95
CA ASP A 133 22.24 -7.25 7.68
C ASP A 133 23.18 -8.23 6.99
N ASP A 134 23.39 -8.06 5.72
CA ASP A 134 24.33 -8.90 4.98
C ASP A 134 25.75 -8.45 5.23
#